data_0361ecd4fb6cc40455ebab317f9f384a
#
_entry.id   0361ecd4fb6cc40455ebab317f9f384a
#
_cell.length_a   1.000
_cell.length_b   1.000
_cell.length_c   1.000
_cell.angle_alpha   90.00
_cell.angle_beta   90.00
_cell.angle_gamma   90.00
#
_symmetry.space_group_name_H-M   'P 1'
#
loop_
_entity.id
_entity.type
_entity.pdbx_description
1 polymer ?
#
loop_
_entity_poly.entity_id
_entity_poly.type
_entity_poly.pdbx_seq_one_letter_code
_entity_poly.pdbx_strand_id
1 'polypeptide(L)'
;INYVSKDVDGLHDFYVNILKMDSIAPQQFPRTDATSDSGYDGKIKFATEGSMQMHLAERDLDVAAKNGRHINPVERGHIAFRTDDIEGFKRHLRDHDIPFADYGTAFAAEWYQIFFHDPEGNIIEVHQQVA
;
A
#
# COMPACT_ATOMS: atom_id res chain seq x y z
N ILE A 1 -4.45 5.94 3.77
CA ILE A 1 -5.21 5.66 2.54
C ILE A 1 -4.29 5.72 1.32
N ASN A 2 -4.54 4.87 0.34
CA ASN A 2 -3.76 4.84 -0.90
C ASN A 2 -4.68 5.11 -2.08
N TYR A 3 -4.32 6.07 -2.92
CA TYR A 3 -4.94 6.31 -4.22
C TYR A 3 -3.93 6.06 -5.32
N VAL A 4 -4.38 5.54 -6.45
CA VAL A 4 -3.51 5.31 -7.62
C VAL A 4 -3.88 6.25 -8.75
N SER A 5 -2.87 6.61 -9.56
CA SER A 5 -3.02 7.54 -10.66
C SER A 5 -2.01 7.23 -11.77
N LYS A 6 -2.36 7.62 -12.98
CA LYS A 6 -1.39 7.67 -14.08
C LYS A 6 -0.51 8.91 -13.99
N ASP A 7 -0.91 9.91 -13.21
CA ASP A 7 -0.20 11.17 -13.02
C ASP A 7 -0.10 11.48 -11.53
N VAL A 8 0.89 10.89 -10.88
CA VAL A 8 1.11 11.03 -9.43
C VAL A 8 1.44 12.48 -9.07
N ASP A 9 2.24 13.18 -9.88
CA ASP A 9 2.61 14.56 -9.62
C ASP A 9 1.38 15.48 -9.64
N GLY A 10 0.52 15.34 -10.64
CA GLY A 10 -0.71 16.13 -10.74
C GLY A 10 -1.67 15.84 -9.61
N LEU A 11 -1.80 14.58 -9.22
CA LEU A 11 -2.65 14.19 -8.09
C LEU A 11 -2.11 14.77 -6.78
N HIS A 12 -0.82 14.68 -6.55
CA HIS A 12 -0.16 15.26 -5.37
C HIS A 12 -0.35 16.77 -5.31
N ASP A 13 -0.15 17.47 -6.43
CA ASP A 13 -0.33 18.91 -6.50
C ASP A 13 -1.77 19.32 -6.14
N PHE A 14 -2.76 18.55 -6.56
CA PHE A 14 -4.15 18.81 -6.19
C PHE A 14 -4.35 18.77 -4.67
N TYR A 15 -3.87 17.71 -4.01
CA TYR A 15 -4.05 17.58 -2.57
C TYR A 15 -3.27 18.64 -1.78
N VAL A 16 -2.06 18.96 -2.22
CA VAL A 16 -1.23 19.96 -1.52
C VAL A 16 -1.72 21.38 -1.80
N ASN A 17 -2.00 21.73 -3.04
CA ASN A 17 -2.30 23.12 -3.42
C ASN A 17 -3.77 23.48 -3.29
N ILE A 18 -4.68 22.57 -3.60
CA ILE A 18 -6.12 22.84 -3.54
C ILE A 18 -6.69 22.51 -2.17
N LEU A 19 -6.37 21.33 -1.63
CA LEU A 19 -6.86 20.92 -0.31
C LEU A 19 -5.96 21.36 0.84
N LYS A 20 -4.83 22.02 0.53
CA LYS A 20 -3.93 22.61 1.54
C LYS A 20 -3.29 21.56 2.46
N MET A 21 -3.11 20.35 1.98
CA MET A 21 -2.43 19.30 2.73
C MET A 21 -0.92 19.53 2.71
N ASP A 22 -0.23 18.98 3.70
CA ASP A 22 1.23 19.03 3.77
C ASP A 22 1.83 17.86 2.99
N SER A 23 2.91 18.14 2.25
CA SER A 23 3.69 17.09 1.61
C SER A 23 4.60 16.41 2.63
N ILE A 24 4.72 15.08 2.55
CA ILE A 24 5.64 14.32 3.39
C ILE A 24 6.81 13.86 2.53
N ALA A 25 8.04 14.03 3.05
CA ALA A 25 9.25 13.64 2.32
C ALA A 25 9.29 12.13 2.09
N PRO A 26 9.57 11.66 0.85
CA PRO A 26 9.64 10.22 0.54
C PRO A 26 10.67 9.47 1.38
N GLN A 27 11.71 10.14 1.87
CA GLN A 27 12.75 9.54 2.71
C GLN A 27 12.24 9.00 4.04
N GLN A 28 11.05 9.45 4.49
CA GLN A 28 10.41 8.91 5.69
C GLN A 28 9.82 7.50 5.47
N PHE A 29 9.73 7.05 4.22
CA PHE A 29 9.17 5.76 3.85
C PHE A 29 10.15 4.99 2.96
N PRO A 30 11.22 4.39 3.56
CA PRO A 30 12.21 3.66 2.79
C PRO A 30 11.56 2.49 2.04
N ARG A 31 11.87 2.39 0.75
CA ARG A 31 11.30 1.36 -0.12
C ARG A 31 12.28 0.21 -0.26
N THR A 32 11.72 -1.00 -0.40
CA THR A 32 12.49 -2.17 -0.81
C THR A 32 12.81 -2.05 -2.30
N ASP A 33 14.06 -2.35 -2.69
CA ASP A 33 14.45 -2.32 -4.09
C ASP A 33 13.62 -3.33 -4.89
N ALA A 34 13.07 -2.87 -6.02
CA ALA A 34 12.32 -3.73 -6.91
C ALA A 34 13.27 -4.57 -7.76
N THR A 35 12.86 -5.81 -8.05
CA THR A 35 13.56 -6.71 -8.96
C THR A 35 12.63 -7.09 -10.10
N SER A 36 13.06 -7.99 -10.99
CA SER A 36 12.21 -8.45 -12.10
C SER A 36 11.00 -9.27 -11.63
N ASP A 37 11.06 -9.85 -10.44
CA ASP A 37 10.05 -10.76 -9.89
C ASP A 37 9.56 -10.38 -8.50
N SER A 38 9.87 -9.17 -8.02
CA SER A 38 9.49 -8.72 -6.68
C SER A 38 9.45 -7.19 -6.59
N GLY A 39 8.59 -6.70 -5.71
CA GLY A 39 8.51 -5.28 -5.36
C GLY A 39 7.64 -4.45 -6.29
N TYR A 40 7.85 -3.14 -6.21
CA TYR A 40 7.10 -2.14 -6.97
C TYR A 40 8.03 -0.93 -7.19
N ASP A 41 8.21 -0.50 -8.44
CA ASP A 41 9.13 0.58 -8.80
C ASP A 41 8.43 1.85 -9.30
N GLY A 42 7.10 1.91 -9.19
CA GLY A 42 6.34 3.09 -9.59
C GLY A 42 6.61 4.30 -8.70
N LYS A 43 6.27 5.49 -9.21
CA LYS A 43 6.39 6.73 -8.45
C LYS A 43 5.38 6.75 -7.30
N ILE A 44 5.81 7.19 -6.12
CA ILE A 44 4.94 7.42 -4.97
C ILE A 44 5.24 8.80 -4.40
N LYS A 45 4.18 9.54 -4.08
CA LYS A 45 4.26 10.76 -3.27
C LYS A 45 3.30 10.67 -2.08
N PHE A 46 3.54 11.49 -1.07
CA PHE A 46 2.83 11.39 0.20
C PHE A 46 2.30 12.76 0.61
N ALA A 47 1.11 12.78 1.21
CA ALA A 47 0.49 13.98 1.75
C ALA A 47 -0.24 13.65 3.05
N THR A 48 -0.48 14.67 3.89
CA THR A 48 -1.20 14.49 5.15
C THR A 48 -1.96 15.76 5.51
N GLU A 49 -3.10 15.60 6.18
CA GLU A 49 -3.80 16.70 6.84
C GLU A 49 -3.49 16.76 8.34
N GLY A 50 -2.60 15.89 8.83
CA GLY A 50 -2.14 15.84 10.21
C GLY A 50 -2.52 14.55 10.97
N SER A 51 -3.64 13.94 10.64
CA SER A 51 -4.13 12.74 11.34
C SER A 51 -4.03 11.46 10.53
N MET A 52 -3.98 11.54 9.21
CA MET A 52 -3.81 10.38 8.33
C MET A 52 -2.75 10.65 7.27
N GLN A 53 -2.25 9.59 6.65
CA GLN A 53 -1.33 9.68 5.53
C GLN A 53 -2.04 9.24 4.26
N MET A 54 -1.82 10.01 3.18
CA MET A 54 -2.21 9.62 1.83
C MET A 54 -0.97 9.18 1.07
N HIS A 55 -1.02 7.99 0.51
CA HIS A 55 -0.02 7.47 -0.42
C HIS A 55 -0.60 7.58 -1.82
N LEU A 56 0.08 8.32 -2.69
CA LEU A 56 -0.36 8.60 -4.06
C LEU A 56 0.59 7.86 -4.98
N ALA A 57 0.14 6.71 -5.48
CA ALA A 57 0.99 5.75 -6.16
C ALA A 57 0.68 5.68 -7.67
N GLU A 58 1.71 5.44 -8.47
CA GLU A 58 1.56 5.21 -9.90
C GLU A 58 0.88 3.86 -10.13
N ARG A 59 -0.15 3.85 -10.98
CA ARG A 59 -0.85 2.62 -11.35
C ARG A 59 0.11 1.67 -12.07
N ASP A 60 0.12 0.41 -11.64
CA ASP A 60 0.91 -0.64 -12.26
C ASP A 60 0.08 -1.93 -12.26
N LEU A 61 -0.36 -2.38 -13.44
CA LEU A 61 -1.24 -3.54 -13.59
C LEU A 61 -0.48 -4.86 -13.48
N ASP A 62 0.85 -4.85 -13.44
CA ASP A 62 1.68 -6.06 -13.45
C ASP A 62 2.21 -6.46 -12.07
N VAL A 63 1.96 -5.66 -11.04
CA VAL A 63 2.54 -5.88 -9.69
C VAL A 63 2.13 -7.22 -9.10
N ALA A 64 0.86 -7.60 -9.21
CA ALA A 64 0.40 -8.89 -8.66
C ALA A 64 1.10 -10.05 -9.35
N ALA A 65 1.13 -10.08 -10.67
CA ALA A 65 1.78 -11.14 -11.45
C ALA A 65 3.28 -11.19 -11.18
N LYS A 66 3.94 -10.03 -11.16
CA LYS A 66 5.36 -9.89 -10.87
C LYS A 66 5.74 -10.48 -9.51
N ASN A 67 4.92 -10.24 -8.50
CA ASN A 67 5.17 -10.70 -7.14
C ASN A 67 4.56 -12.09 -6.84
N GLY A 68 3.91 -12.72 -7.81
CA GLY A 68 3.29 -14.03 -7.62
C GLY A 68 2.12 -14.00 -6.65
N ARG A 69 1.34 -12.91 -6.64
CA ARG A 69 0.21 -12.72 -5.74
C ARG A 69 -1.09 -12.52 -6.53
N HIS A 70 -2.23 -12.74 -5.87
CA HIS A 70 -3.54 -12.65 -6.52
C HIS A 70 -4.22 -11.30 -6.36
N ILE A 71 -3.68 -10.39 -5.54
CA ILE A 71 -4.22 -9.05 -5.33
C ILE A 71 -3.17 -8.03 -5.74
N ASN A 72 -3.58 -7.04 -6.54
CA ASN A 72 -2.73 -5.93 -6.97
C ASN A 72 -3.10 -4.67 -6.17
N PRO A 73 -2.25 -4.23 -5.21
CA PRO A 73 -2.56 -3.06 -4.37
C PRO A 73 -2.34 -1.72 -5.07
N VAL A 74 -1.79 -1.70 -6.28
CA VAL A 74 -1.57 -0.48 -7.07
C VAL A 74 -2.36 -0.46 -8.38
N GLU A 75 -3.39 -1.27 -8.48
CA GLU A 75 -4.37 -1.24 -9.55
C GLU A 75 -5.44 -0.17 -9.28
N ARG A 76 -5.88 -0.08 -8.04
CA ARG A 76 -6.86 0.88 -7.54
C ARG A 76 -6.57 1.18 -6.07
N GLY A 77 -7.22 2.21 -5.54
CA GLY A 77 -6.99 2.63 -4.15
C GLY A 77 -7.40 1.59 -3.12
N HIS A 78 -6.87 1.74 -1.93
CA HIS A 78 -7.20 0.90 -0.78
C HIS A 78 -7.04 1.68 0.52
N ILE A 79 -7.60 1.15 1.60
CA ILE A 79 -7.43 1.65 2.96
C ILE A 79 -6.51 0.70 3.73
N ALA A 80 -5.70 1.27 4.63
CA ALA A 80 -4.73 0.50 5.41
C ALA A 80 -4.99 0.64 6.91
N PHE A 81 -4.87 -0.49 7.61
CA PHE A 81 -4.96 -0.56 9.06
C PHE A 81 -3.66 -1.11 9.64
N ARG A 82 -3.33 -0.68 10.85
CA ARG A 82 -2.11 -1.13 11.54
C ARG A 82 -2.46 -2.17 12.61
N THR A 83 -1.58 -3.16 12.75
CA THR A 83 -1.65 -4.13 13.84
C THR A 83 -0.27 -4.28 14.49
N ASP A 84 -0.26 -4.73 15.74
CA ASP A 84 0.96 -5.11 16.45
C ASP A 84 1.23 -6.61 16.37
N ASP A 85 0.34 -7.39 15.76
CA ASP A 85 0.45 -8.84 15.65
C ASP A 85 -0.04 -9.32 14.28
N ILE A 86 0.79 -9.15 13.26
CA ILE A 86 0.42 -9.54 11.89
C ILE A 86 0.26 -11.05 11.76
N GLU A 87 1.07 -11.84 12.47
CA GLU A 87 0.94 -13.29 12.42
C GLU A 87 -0.37 -13.77 13.03
N GLY A 88 -0.78 -13.19 14.16
CA GLY A 88 -2.08 -13.47 14.76
C GLY A 88 -3.23 -13.05 13.85
N PHE A 89 -3.10 -11.93 13.17
CA PHE A 89 -4.12 -11.48 12.24
C PHE A 89 -4.22 -12.39 11.01
N LYS A 90 -3.10 -12.88 10.49
CA LYS A 90 -3.10 -13.86 9.40
C LYS A 90 -3.82 -15.15 9.80
N ARG A 91 -3.57 -15.63 11.03
CA ARG A 91 -4.30 -16.81 11.56
C ARG A 91 -5.80 -16.54 11.66
N HIS A 92 -6.18 -15.34 12.10
CA HIS A 92 -7.58 -14.93 12.18
C HIS A 92 -8.26 -14.96 10.82
N LEU A 93 -7.61 -14.45 9.77
CA LEU A 93 -8.13 -14.51 8.40
C LEU A 93 -8.29 -15.96 7.92
N ARG A 94 -7.31 -16.82 8.20
CA ARG A 94 -7.41 -18.25 7.85
C ARG A 94 -8.57 -18.94 8.56
N ASP A 95 -8.77 -18.64 9.85
CA ASP A 95 -9.85 -19.21 10.64
C ASP A 95 -11.24 -18.82 10.13
N HIS A 96 -11.33 -17.69 9.41
CA HIS A 96 -12.56 -17.20 8.79
C HIS A 96 -12.63 -17.49 7.28
N ASP A 97 -11.71 -18.30 6.75
CA ASP A 97 -11.65 -18.67 5.34
C ASP A 97 -11.55 -17.45 4.41
N ILE A 98 -10.84 -16.40 4.84
CA ILE A 98 -10.61 -15.20 4.04
C ILE A 98 -9.23 -15.33 3.38
N PRO A 99 -9.16 -15.47 2.03
CA PRO A 99 -7.88 -15.49 1.34
C PRO A 99 -7.22 -14.11 1.39
N PHE A 100 -5.90 -14.09 1.52
CA PHE A 100 -5.14 -12.86 1.53
C PHE A 100 -3.84 -13.01 0.74
N ALA A 101 -3.34 -11.89 0.22
CA ALA A 101 -2.06 -11.82 -0.45
C ALA A 101 -1.01 -11.34 0.55
N ASP A 102 -0.04 -12.19 0.83
CA ASP A 102 1.06 -11.90 1.76
C ASP A 102 2.25 -11.33 0.97
N TYR A 103 2.39 -10.02 0.97
CA TYR A 103 3.51 -9.35 0.33
C TYR A 103 4.72 -9.23 1.24
N GLY A 104 4.57 -9.48 2.55
CA GLY A 104 5.66 -9.32 3.49
C GLY A 104 6.26 -7.92 3.40
N THR A 105 7.57 -7.84 3.32
CA THR A 105 8.31 -6.57 3.20
C THR A 105 8.74 -6.26 1.76
N ALA A 106 8.04 -6.83 0.76
CA ALA A 106 8.40 -6.64 -0.65
C ALA A 106 8.33 -5.19 -1.12
N PHE A 107 7.45 -4.36 -0.52
CA PHE A 107 7.29 -2.96 -0.91
C PHE A 107 8.08 -1.99 -0.02
N ALA A 108 8.12 -2.25 1.29
CA ALA A 108 8.79 -1.39 2.26
C ALA A 108 9.52 -2.25 3.29
N ALA A 109 10.81 -2.00 3.47
CA ALA A 109 11.67 -2.87 4.28
C ALA A 109 11.26 -2.94 5.76
N GLU A 110 10.62 -1.90 6.28
CA GLU A 110 10.23 -1.81 7.69
C GLU A 110 8.74 -2.11 7.93
N TRP A 111 8.01 -2.46 6.87
CA TRP A 111 6.56 -2.67 6.95
C TRP A 111 6.19 -3.99 6.34
N TYR A 112 5.65 -4.88 7.16
CA TYR A 112 5.08 -6.15 6.71
C TYR A 112 3.64 -5.91 6.29
N GLN A 113 3.28 -6.23 5.04
CA GLN A 113 1.99 -5.87 4.45
C GLN A 113 1.27 -7.10 3.91
N ILE A 114 -0.01 -7.20 4.24
CA ILE A 114 -0.92 -8.17 3.63
C ILE A 114 -2.13 -7.44 3.07
N PHE A 115 -2.76 -8.03 2.08
CA PHE A 115 -3.93 -7.47 1.39
C PHE A 115 -5.02 -8.51 1.25
N PHE A 116 -6.26 -8.10 1.43
CA PHE A 116 -7.41 -8.95 1.21
C PHE A 116 -8.60 -8.09 0.76
N HIS A 117 -9.73 -8.72 0.45
CA HIS A 117 -10.93 -8.02 0.00
C HIS A 117 -11.99 -8.03 1.08
N ASP A 118 -12.74 -6.93 1.18
CA ASP A 118 -14.00 -6.93 1.92
C ASP A 118 -15.09 -7.62 1.07
N PRO A 119 -16.32 -7.81 1.59
CA PRO A 119 -17.37 -8.48 0.83
C PRO A 119 -17.77 -7.80 -0.49
N GLU A 120 -17.48 -6.52 -0.65
CA GLU A 120 -17.79 -5.77 -1.87
C GLU A 120 -16.60 -5.70 -2.83
N GLY A 121 -15.48 -6.35 -2.49
CA GLY A 121 -14.30 -6.36 -3.35
C GLY A 121 -13.37 -5.18 -3.17
N ASN A 122 -13.57 -4.35 -2.14
CA ASN A 122 -12.61 -3.29 -1.84
C ASN A 122 -11.32 -3.90 -1.27
N ILE A 123 -10.17 -3.36 -1.69
CA ILE A 123 -8.89 -3.84 -1.19
C ILE A 123 -8.63 -3.25 0.19
N ILE A 124 -8.29 -4.12 1.14
CA ILE A 124 -7.90 -3.75 2.49
C ILE A 124 -6.44 -4.15 2.68
N GLU A 125 -5.64 -3.22 3.20
CA GLU A 125 -4.29 -3.51 3.67
C GLU A 125 -4.29 -3.63 5.18
N VAL A 126 -3.57 -4.61 5.71
CA VAL A 126 -3.18 -4.63 7.13
C VAL A 126 -1.67 -4.73 7.19
N HIS A 127 -1.05 -3.92 8.01
CA HIS A 127 0.41 -3.88 8.10
C HIS A 127 0.89 -3.79 9.54
N GLN A 128 2.15 -4.22 9.71
CA GLN A 128 2.88 -4.09 10.98
C GLN A 128 4.26 -3.54 10.71
N GLN A 129 4.71 -2.62 11.54
CA GLN A 129 6.09 -2.17 11.52
C GLN A 129 6.98 -3.22 12.16
N VAL A 130 7.96 -3.70 11.39
CA VAL A 130 8.81 -4.84 11.79
C VAL A 130 10.29 -4.45 11.90
N ALA A 131 10.59 -3.25 11.86
CA ALA A 131 11.98 -2.73 11.98
C ALA A 131 13.00 -2.78 12.50
#